data_630b59091e863dd9c6750526009288a2
#
_entry.id   630b59091e863dd9c6750526009288a2
#
_cell.length_a   1.000
_cell.length_b   1.000
_cell.length_c   1.000
_cell.angle_alpha   90.00
_cell.angle_beta   90.00
_cell.angle_gamma   90.00
#
_symmetry.space_group_name_H-M   'P 1'
#
loop_
_entity.id
_entity.type
_entity.pdbx_description
1 polymer ?
#
loop_
_entity_poly.entity_id
_entity_poly.type
_entity_poly.pdbx_seq_one_letter_code
_entity_poly.pdbx_strand_id
1 'polypeptide(L)'
;MYKLMTIFLIFLILLAITIGYLFLTKPKNMPFMGHFADKILYGSLYYFDSPDISYTYAKKNKVSLKLHFFLPKEQEVKSSLLLFHGGGWAFGSSYSLFKICRDLSKAGIVCASADYRLGLKHNTRVKDSMSDAHDAYNWMIENSDKLSIEKDKIMVGGASSGGQLAASLAM
;
A
#
# COMPACT_ATOMS: atom_id res chain seq x y z
N MET A 1 -4.43 38.15 18.67
CA MET A 1 -3.67 37.22 17.83
C MET A 1 -3.03 36.09 18.65
N TYR A 2 -2.24 36.36 19.70
CA TYR A 2 -1.58 35.30 20.53
C TYR A 2 -2.56 34.31 21.21
N LYS A 3 -3.72 34.76 21.75
CA LYS A 3 -4.69 33.88 22.38
C LYS A 3 -5.26 32.80 21.41
N LEU A 4 -5.49 33.16 20.15
CA LEU A 4 -6.01 32.23 19.14
C LEU A 4 -4.95 31.20 18.75
N MET A 5 -3.70 31.62 18.65
CA MET A 5 -2.56 30.77 18.36
C MET A 5 -2.28 29.77 19.52
N THR A 6 -2.43 30.23 20.77
CA THR A 6 -2.30 29.37 21.95
C THR A 6 -3.40 28.31 22.01
N ILE A 7 -4.66 28.70 21.72
CA ILE A 7 -5.81 27.77 21.68
C ILE A 7 -5.58 26.72 20.58
N PHE A 8 -5.11 27.13 19.40
CA PHE A 8 -4.81 26.22 18.30
C PHE A 8 -3.68 25.24 18.64
N LEU A 9 -2.62 25.72 19.31
CA LEU A 9 -1.51 24.88 19.76
C LEU A 9 -1.96 23.85 20.81
N ILE A 10 -2.78 24.27 21.79
CA ILE A 10 -3.37 23.36 22.78
C ILE A 10 -4.24 22.30 22.10
N PHE A 11 -5.05 22.69 21.12
CA PHE A 11 -5.85 21.74 20.34
C PHE A 11 -4.99 20.70 19.61
N LEU A 12 -3.90 21.12 18.98
CA LEU A 12 -2.97 20.19 18.31
C LEU A 12 -2.29 19.22 19.29
N ILE A 13 -1.90 19.72 20.49
CA ILE A 13 -1.30 18.90 21.54
C ILE A 13 -2.31 17.87 22.07
N LEU A 14 -3.54 18.29 22.35
CA LEU A 14 -4.61 17.40 22.80
C LEU A 14 -4.96 16.36 21.73
N LEU A 15 -5.00 16.75 20.47
CA LEU A 15 -5.23 15.85 19.34
C LEU A 15 -4.09 14.81 19.24
N ALA A 16 -2.83 15.23 19.36
CA ALA A 16 -1.69 14.32 19.34
C ALA A 16 -1.69 13.35 20.54
N ILE A 17 -2.05 13.83 21.74
CA ILE A 17 -2.20 12.99 22.95
C ILE A 17 -3.34 12.00 22.77
N THR A 18 -4.48 12.42 22.22
CA THR A 18 -5.63 11.54 21.97
C THR A 18 -5.30 10.47 20.94
N ILE A 19 -4.61 10.83 19.86
CA ILE A 19 -4.12 9.89 18.85
C ILE A 19 -3.12 8.92 19.49
N GLY A 20 -2.15 9.41 20.27
CA GLY A 20 -1.19 8.60 21.00
C GLY A 20 -1.84 7.64 21.99
N TYR A 21 -2.85 8.12 22.75
CA TYR A 21 -3.63 7.29 23.66
C TYR A 21 -4.40 6.19 22.94
N LEU A 22 -5.04 6.49 21.81
CA LEU A 22 -5.71 5.51 20.95
C LEU A 22 -4.73 4.46 20.39
N PHE A 23 -3.48 4.85 20.11
CA PHE A 23 -2.43 3.91 19.69
C PHE A 23 -1.94 3.00 20.84
N LEU A 24 -1.87 3.51 22.05
CA LEU A 24 -1.36 2.78 23.24
C LEU A 24 -2.41 1.89 23.90
N THR A 25 -3.68 2.28 23.89
CA THR A 25 -4.76 1.59 24.62
C THR A 25 -5.56 0.62 23.77
N LYS A 26 -5.07 0.20 22.59
CA LYS A 26 -5.71 -0.74 21.65
C LYS A 26 -6.97 -1.42 22.22
N PRO A 27 -8.18 -1.00 21.85
CA PRO A 27 -9.34 -1.89 21.99
C PRO A 27 -9.14 -3.05 21.00
N LYS A 28 -9.19 -4.27 21.51
CA LYS A 28 -8.96 -5.53 20.77
C LYS A 28 -9.85 -5.73 19.52
N ASN A 29 -10.82 -4.85 19.26
CA ASN A 29 -11.83 -5.01 18.20
C ASN A 29 -12.26 -3.67 17.60
N MET A 30 -11.35 -2.94 16.89
CA MET A 30 -11.77 -1.82 16.04
C MET A 30 -11.31 -1.99 14.58
N PRO A 31 -11.93 -2.89 13.80
CA PRO A 31 -11.68 -3.00 12.36
C PRO A 31 -12.13 -1.73 11.60
N PHE A 32 -13.06 -0.95 12.20
CA PHE A 32 -13.66 0.23 11.59
C PHE A 32 -12.70 1.43 11.51
N MET A 33 -11.84 1.66 12.51
CA MET A 33 -10.96 2.85 12.53
C MET A 33 -9.84 2.79 11.48
N GLY A 34 -9.30 1.61 11.19
CA GLY A 34 -8.29 1.45 10.13
C GLY A 34 -8.88 1.80 8.76
N HIS A 35 -10.08 1.32 8.47
CA HIS A 35 -10.76 1.56 7.20
C HIS A 35 -11.23 3.02 7.02
N PHE A 36 -11.62 3.66 8.11
CA PHE A 36 -12.06 5.06 8.12
C PHE A 36 -10.86 6.02 7.99
N ALA A 37 -9.76 5.74 8.69
CA ALA A 37 -8.53 6.53 8.57
C ALA A 37 -7.91 6.39 7.17
N ASP A 38 -7.87 5.18 6.61
CA ASP A 38 -7.42 4.95 5.24
C ASP A 38 -8.29 5.72 4.23
N LYS A 39 -9.60 5.73 4.41
CA LYS A 39 -10.53 6.41 3.52
C LYS A 39 -10.44 7.94 3.61
N ILE A 40 -10.20 8.51 4.79
CA ILE A 40 -10.05 9.96 4.98
C ILE A 40 -8.65 10.43 4.59
N LEU A 41 -7.58 9.77 5.05
CA LEU A 41 -6.20 10.19 4.77
C LEU A 41 -5.79 9.95 3.31
N TYR A 42 -6.22 8.84 2.72
CA TYR A 42 -5.81 8.44 1.37
C TYR A 42 -6.92 8.60 0.34
N GLY A 43 -8.18 8.49 0.73
CA GLY A 43 -9.31 8.56 -0.19
C GLY A 43 -9.56 9.94 -0.80
N SER A 44 -9.30 11.03 -0.08
CA SER A 44 -9.58 12.38 -0.59
C SER A 44 -8.50 12.94 -1.50
N LEU A 45 -7.25 12.45 -1.39
CA LEU A 45 -6.11 12.96 -2.15
C LEU A 45 -5.76 12.13 -3.39
N TYR A 46 -6.22 10.86 -3.49
CA TYR A 46 -5.79 9.91 -4.52
C TYR A 46 -6.94 9.26 -5.30
N TYR A 47 -8.15 9.80 -5.23
CA TYR A 47 -9.40 9.18 -5.70
C TYR A 47 -9.61 9.16 -7.22
N PHE A 48 -8.65 9.61 -8.03
CA PHE A 48 -8.87 9.80 -9.47
C PHE A 48 -8.29 8.71 -10.36
N ASP A 49 -7.49 7.80 -9.82
CA ASP A 49 -6.89 6.73 -10.63
C ASP A 49 -7.42 5.36 -10.20
N SER A 50 -8.11 4.68 -11.12
CA SER A 50 -8.52 3.29 -10.94
C SER A 50 -7.54 2.36 -11.65
N PRO A 51 -7.22 1.19 -11.10
CA PRO A 51 -6.42 0.20 -11.81
C PRO A 51 -7.14 -0.30 -13.06
N ASP A 52 -6.39 -0.66 -14.09
CA ASP A 52 -6.95 -1.23 -15.31
C ASP A 52 -7.46 -2.64 -15.06
N ILE A 53 -6.79 -3.40 -14.19
CA ILE A 53 -7.19 -4.73 -13.76
C ILE A 53 -6.65 -5.03 -12.37
N SER A 54 -7.33 -5.92 -11.63
CA SER A 54 -6.86 -6.36 -10.31
C SER A 54 -6.99 -7.88 -10.19
N TYR A 55 -5.97 -8.51 -9.65
CA TYR A 55 -5.96 -9.95 -9.38
C TYR A 55 -5.76 -10.24 -7.90
N THR A 56 -6.47 -11.23 -7.38
CA THR A 56 -6.19 -11.76 -6.04
C THR A 56 -4.99 -12.69 -6.13
N TYR A 57 -3.88 -12.33 -5.51
CA TYR A 57 -2.66 -13.13 -5.50
C TYR A 57 -2.60 -14.10 -4.30
N ALA A 58 -3.27 -13.76 -3.20
CA ALA A 58 -3.35 -14.63 -2.03
C ALA A 58 -4.66 -14.44 -1.26
N LYS A 59 -5.09 -15.50 -0.56
CA LYS A 59 -6.16 -15.46 0.45
C LYS A 59 -5.62 -16.02 1.75
N LYS A 60 -5.49 -15.18 2.78
CA LYS A 60 -4.94 -15.57 4.09
C LYS A 60 -5.85 -15.10 5.20
N ASN A 61 -6.28 -16.01 6.10
CA ASN A 61 -7.13 -15.68 7.25
C ASN A 61 -8.37 -14.83 6.87
N LYS A 62 -9.10 -15.22 5.82
CA LYS A 62 -10.27 -14.52 5.26
C LYS A 62 -9.95 -13.15 4.61
N VAL A 63 -8.68 -12.76 4.51
CA VAL A 63 -8.24 -11.54 3.81
C VAL A 63 -7.86 -11.90 2.37
N SER A 64 -8.52 -11.26 1.40
CA SER A 64 -8.12 -11.34 -0.01
C SER A 64 -7.11 -10.22 -0.29
N LEU A 65 -5.90 -10.60 -0.69
CA LEU A 65 -4.83 -9.68 -1.03
C LEU A 65 -4.75 -9.56 -2.54
N LYS A 66 -4.72 -8.31 -3.04
CA LYS A 66 -4.78 -8.03 -4.46
C LYS A 66 -3.52 -7.33 -4.97
N LEU A 67 -3.23 -7.57 -6.23
CA LEU A 67 -2.36 -6.75 -7.06
C LEU A 67 -3.23 -5.90 -7.97
N HIS A 68 -3.00 -4.59 -7.96
CA HIS A 68 -3.72 -3.60 -8.75
C HIS A 68 -2.80 -3.11 -9.86
N PHE A 69 -3.12 -3.47 -11.11
CA PHE A 69 -2.28 -3.22 -12.28
C PHE A 69 -2.70 -1.97 -13.03
N PHE A 70 -1.69 -1.22 -13.47
CA PHE A 70 -1.78 -0.09 -14.36
C PHE A 70 -0.93 -0.40 -15.60
N LEU A 71 -1.59 -0.52 -16.74
CA LEU A 71 -1.00 -1.02 -17.96
C LEU A 71 -0.70 0.12 -18.94
N PRO A 72 0.42 0.07 -19.67
CA PRO A 72 0.66 0.94 -20.82
C PRO A 72 -0.44 0.75 -21.86
N LYS A 73 -1.03 1.85 -22.38
CA LYS A 73 -2.08 1.79 -23.40
C LYS A 73 -1.58 2.12 -24.80
N GLU A 74 -0.63 3.02 -24.87
CA GLU A 74 -0.14 3.61 -26.14
C GLU A 74 1.38 3.40 -26.34
N GLN A 75 2.03 2.76 -25.37
CA GLN A 75 3.48 2.56 -25.32
C GLN A 75 3.81 1.08 -25.31
N GLU A 76 4.90 0.72 -25.95
CA GLU A 76 5.50 -0.60 -25.78
C GLU A 76 5.91 -0.83 -24.30
N VAL A 77 5.69 -2.04 -23.82
CA VAL A 77 6.10 -2.41 -22.45
C VAL A 77 7.63 -2.48 -22.38
N LYS A 78 8.22 -1.60 -21.58
CA LYS A 78 9.68 -1.51 -21.38
C LYS A 78 10.16 -2.31 -20.19
N SER A 79 9.36 -2.36 -19.14
CA SER A 79 9.67 -3.03 -17.86
C SER A 79 8.42 -3.17 -17.01
N SER A 80 8.55 -3.84 -15.89
CA SER A 80 7.48 -3.95 -14.89
C SER A 80 7.99 -3.57 -13.49
N LEU A 81 7.08 -3.05 -12.66
CA LEU A 81 7.39 -2.58 -11.32
C LEU A 81 6.31 -2.99 -10.33
N LEU A 82 6.70 -3.68 -9.27
CA LEU A 82 5.85 -4.01 -8.12
C LEU A 82 6.13 -3.04 -6.98
N LEU A 83 5.09 -2.35 -6.52
CA LEU A 83 5.19 -1.34 -5.48
C LEU A 83 4.43 -1.74 -4.21
N PHE A 84 5.07 -1.49 -3.06
CA PHE A 84 4.50 -1.64 -1.73
C PHE A 84 4.36 -0.28 -1.05
N HIS A 85 3.18 0.01 -0.49
CA HIS A 85 2.92 1.27 0.21
C HIS A 85 3.61 1.33 1.58
N GLY A 86 3.80 2.53 2.09
CA GLY A 86 4.27 2.79 3.45
C GLY A 86 3.15 2.66 4.49
N GLY A 87 3.51 2.84 5.77
CA GLY A 87 2.56 2.84 6.89
C GLY A 87 3.01 1.97 8.07
N GLY A 88 4.33 1.74 8.22
CA GLY A 88 4.90 1.03 9.37
C GLY A 88 4.36 -0.40 9.53
N TRP A 89 3.97 -1.06 8.45
CA TRP A 89 3.31 -2.38 8.41
C TRP A 89 2.00 -2.45 9.23
N ALA A 90 1.56 -1.34 9.77
CA ALA A 90 0.41 -1.26 10.68
C ALA A 90 -0.84 -0.72 9.97
N PHE A 91 -0.68 0.26 9.11
CA PHE A 91 -1.74 0.97 8.38
C PHE A 91 -1.31 1.32 6.96
N GLY A 92 -2.16 2.01 6.22
CA GLY A 92 -1.93 2.40 4.83
C GLY A 92 -2.76 1.58 3.85
N SER A 93 -2.58 1.87 2.57
CA SER A 93 -3.32 1.22 1.49
C SER A 93 -2.56 1.29 0.18
N SER A 94 -2.71 0.26 -0.66
CA SER A 94 -2.23 0.23 -2.05
C SER A 94 -2.73 1.42 -2.88
N TYR A 95 -3.89 1.99 -2.54
CA TYR A 95 -4.46 3.18 -3.21
C TYR A 95 -3.52 4.39 -3.21
N SER A 96 -2.67 4.53 -2.19
CA SER A 96 -1.71 5.64 -2.11
C SER A 96 -0.68 5.66 -3.24
N LEU A 97 -0.51 4.52 -3.93
CA LEU A 97 0.42 4.36 -5.04
C LEU A 97 -0.24 4.41 -6.43
N PHE A 98 -1.58 4.49 -6.50
CA PHE A 98 -2.30 4.42 -7.77
C PHE A 98 -1.92 5.52 -8.73
N LYS A 99 -1.78 6.76 -8.24
CA LYS A 99 -1.37 7.90 -9.08
C LYS A 99 0.02 7.68 -9.69
N ILE A 100 1.00 7.25 -8.88
CA ILE A 100 2.35 6.99 -9.38
C ILE A 100 2.37 5.83 -10.37
N CYS A 101 1.61 4.76 -10.09
CA CYS A 101 1.47 3.64 -11.02
C CYS A 101 0.83 4.07 -12.34
N ARG A 102 -0.18 4.95 -12.30
CA ARG A 102 -0.79 5.50 -13.51
C ARG A 102 0.20 6.33 -14.33
N ASP A 103 1.02 7.14 -13.67
CA ASP A 103 2.01 7.97 -14.37
C ASP A 103 3.14 7.10 -14.97
N LEU A 104 3.58 6.06 -14.26
CA LEU A 104 4.55 5.09 -14.76
C LEU A 104 4.01 4.29 -15.95
N SER A 105 2.71 3.93 -15.93
CA SER A 105 2.11 3.21 -17.06
C SER A 105 2.11 4.04 -18.36
N LYS A 106 1.95 5.37 -18.25
CA LYS A 106 2.09 6.28 -19.41
C LYS A 106 3.52 6.32 -19.96
N ALA A 107 4.51 5.95 -19.17
CA ALA A 107 5.91 5.87 -19.60
C ALA A 107 6.32 4.48 -20.13
N GLY A 108 5.37 3.55 -20.28
CA GLY A 108 5.62 2.20 -20.79
C GLY A 108 5.99 1.17 -19.70
N ILE A 109 5.71 1.46 -18.43
CA ILE A 109 5.99 0.55 -17.32
C ILE A 109 4.70 -0.11 -16.84
N VAL A 110 4.63 -1.43 -16.84
CA VAL A 110 3.56 -2.17 -16.16
C VAL A 110 3.76 -2.00 -14.66
N CYS A 111 2.90 -1.21 -14.01
CA CYS A 111 3.02 -0.96 -12.57
C CYS A 111 1.94 -1.71 -11.80
N ALA A 112 2.35 -2.47 -10.79
CA ALA A 112 1.47 -3.14 -9.85
C ALA A 112 1.61 -2.54 -8.45
N SER A 113 0.49 -2.17 -7.83
CA SER A 113 0.44 -1.80 -6.40
C SER A 113 -0.16 -2.96 -5.62
N ALA A 114 0.56 -3.43 -4.60
CA ALA A 114 0.20 -4.60 -3.82
C ALA A 114 -0.53 -4.24 -2.51
N ASP A 115 -1.62 -4.96 -2.24
CA ASP A 115 -2.13 -5.09 -0.88
C ASP A 115 -1.19 -6.03 -0.09
N TYR A 116 -1.05 -5.81 1.20
CA TYR A 116 -0.43 -6.76 2.14
C TYR A 116 -1.12 -6.64 3.50
N ARG A 117 -1.01 -7.66 4.34
CA ARG A 117 -1.65 -7.64 5.66
C ARG A 117 -0.97 -6.64 6.58
N LEU A 118 -1.79 -5.91 7.33
CA LEU A 118 -1.41 -4.80 8.20
C LEU A 118 -1.68 -5.13 9.66
N GLY A 119 -0.76 -4.76 10.54
CA GLY A 119 -0.83 -5.09 11.95
C GLY A 119 -2.11 -4.61 12.65
N LEU A 120 -2.51 -3.36 12.41
CA LEU A 120 -3.72 -2.80 13.04
C LEU A 120 -5.01 -3.35 12.43
N LYS A 121 -5.04 -3.56 11.12
CA LYS A 121 -6.24 -3.99 10.39
C LYS A 121 -6.47 -5.49 10.47
N HIS A 122 -5.39 -6.28 10.42
CA HIS A 122 -5.48 -7.73 10.28
C HIS A 122 -4.88 -8.49 11.46
N ASN A 123 -4.44 -7.77 12.51
CA ASN A 123 -3.78 -8.34 13.69
C ASN A 123 -2.58 -9.24 13.31
N THR A 124 -1.72 -8.75 12.42
CA THR A 124 -0.55 -9.46 11.89
C THR A 124 0.75 -8.82 12.36
N ARG A 125 1.86 -9.52 12.16
CA ARG A 125 3.22 -9.06 12.45
C ARG A 125 3.94 -8.70 11.16
N VAL A 126 5.07 -8.01 11.26
CA VAL A 126 5.92 -7.63 10.11
C VAL A 126 6.27 -8.82 9.21
N LYS A 127 6.59 -9.97 9.80
CA LYS A 127 6.88 -11.20 9.06
C LYS A 127 5.72 -11.67 8.16
N ASP A 128 4.48 -11.38 8.56
CA ASP A 128 3.30 -11.73 7.74
C ASP A 128 3.21 -10.82 6.53
N SER A 129 3.52 -9.52 6.68
CA SER A 129 3.62 -8.56 5.56
C SER A 129 4.77 -8.91 4.61
N MET A 130 5.92 -9.37 5.14
CA MET A 130 7.04 -9.86 4.33
C MET A 130 6.65 -11.10 3.52
N SER A 131 5.99 -12.09 4.16
CA SER A 131 5.47 -13.27 3.44
C SER A 131 4.49 -12.87 2.34
N ASP A 132 3.64 -11.87 2.58
CA ASP A 132 2.69 -11.39 1.57
C ASP A 132 3.42 -10.70 0.40
N ALA A 133 4.51 -9.99 0.67
CA ALA A 133 5.34 -9.38 -0.38
C ALA A 133 6.00 -10.44 -1.27
N HIS A 134 6.53 -11.53 -0.68
CA HIS A 134 7.07 -12.66 -1.44
C HIS A 134 6.00 -13.34 -2.30
N ASP A 135 4.79 -13.56 -1.75
CA ASP A 135 3.70 -14.15 -2.52
C ASP A 135 3.27 -13.26 -3.69
N ALA A 136 3.22 -11.93 -3.49
CA ALA A 136 2.90 -10.97 -4.54
C ALA A 136 3.93 -10.99 -5.68
N TYR A 137 5.21 -11.04 -5.35
CA TYR A 137 6.30 -11.11 -6.31
C TYR A 137 6.27 -12.44 -7.09
N ASN A 138 6.15 -13.56 -6.39
CA ASN A 138 6.06 -14.88 -7.01
C ASN A 138 4.86 -14.98 -7.95
N TRP A 139 3.70 -14.43 -7.53
CA TRP A 139 2.52 -14.39 -8.39
C TRP A 139 2.78 -13.63 -9.70
N MET A 140 3.51 -12.50 -9.66
CA MET A 140 3.88 -11.78 -10.89
C MET A 140 4.79 -12.60 -11.79
N ILE A 141 5.77 -13.32 -11.23
CA ILE A 141 6.65 -14.23 -12.00
C ILE A 141 5.82 -15.33 -12.66
N GLU A 142 4.97 -16.01 -11.89
CA GLU A 142 4.15 -17.13 -12.37
C GLU A 142 3.12 -16.71 -13.44
N ASN A 143 2.69 -15.45 -13.42
CA ASN A 143 1.71 -14.90 -14.36
C ASN A 143 2.35 -13.93 -15.38
N SER A 144 3.67 -13.95 -15.56
CA SER A 144 4.39 -13.02 -16.43
C SER A 144 3.89 -13.06 -17.88
N ASP A 145 3.61 -14.23 -18.43
CA ASP A 145 3.08 -14.40 -19.79
C ASP A 145 1.71 -13.74 -19.93
N LYS A 146 0.82 -13.94 -18.95
CA LYS A 146 -0.51 -13.34 -18.91
C LYS A 146 -0.47 -11.81 -18.84
N LEU A 147 0.57 -11.26 -18.20
CA LEU A 147 0.78 -9.84 -18.04
C LEU A 147 1.60 -9.24 -19.17
N SER A 148 2.12 -10.06 -20.10
CA SER A 148 3.04 -9.64 -21.17
C SER A 148 4.27 -8.90 -20.61
N ILE A 149 4.84 -9.40 -19.52
CA ILE A 149 6.05 -8.87 -18.88
C ILE A 149 7.18 -9.90 -18.87
N GLU A 150 8.42 -9.42 -18.89
CA GLU A 150 9.60 -10.26 -18.76
C GLU A 150 9.86 -10.51 -17.26
N LYS A 151 9.81 -11.78 -16.84
CA LYS A 151 9.99 -12.17 -15.43
C LYS A 151 11.34 -11.74 -14.84
N ASP A 152 12.38 -11.65 -15.66
CA ASP A 152 13.73 -11.24 -15.25
C ASP A 152 13.88 -9.70 -15.18
N LYS A 153 12.85 -8.93 -15.60
CA LYS A 153 12.81 -7.47 -15.58
C LYS A 153 11.75 -6.91 -14.63
N ILE A 154 11.32 -7.69 -13.64
CA ILE A 154 10.39 -7.22 -12.61
C ILE A 154 11.19 -6.46 -11.55
N MET A 155 11.06 -5.15 -11.56
CA MET A 155 11.59 -4.29 -10.51
C MET A 155 10.67 -4.30 -9.30
N VAL A 156 11.23 -4.04 -8.12
CA VAL A 156 10.47 -3.93 -6.87
C VAL A 156 10.82 -2.62 -6.17
N GLY A 157 9.84 -2.01 -5.52
CA GLY A 157 10.05 -0.76 -4.81
C GLY A 157 8.97 -0.48 -3.77
N GLY A 158 9.13 0.60 -3.05
CA GLY A 158 8.14 1.02 -2.06
C GLY A 158 8.60 2.19 -1.22
N ALA A 159 7.67 2.73 -0.43
CA ALA A 159 7.93 3.85 0.47
C ALA A 159 8.04 3.37 1.92
N SER A 160 9.03 3.83 2.69
CA SER A 160 9.18 3.52 4.12
C SER A 160 9.12 2.00 4.39
N SER A 161 8.13 1.51 5.16
CA SER A 161 7.92 0.07 5.39
C SER A 161 7.74 -0.73 4.09
N GLY A 162 7.16 -0.14 3.05
CA GLY A 162 7.08 -0.75 1.72
C GLY A 162 8.45 -0.90 1.05
N GLY A 163 9.36 0.04 1.27
CA GLY A 163 10.76 -0.06 0.83
C GLY A 163 11.49 -1.22 1.50
N GLN A 164 11.22 -1.45 2.80
CA GLN A 164 11.77 -2.61 3.50
C GLN A 164 11.18 -3.93 2.98
N LEU A 165 9.87 -3.97 2.65
CA LEU A 165 9.27 -5.15 2.00
C LEU A 165 9.95 -5.43 0.65
N ALA A 166 10.16 -4.40 -0.17
CA ALA A 166 10.87 -4.54 -1.44
C ALA A 166 12.30 -5.05 -1.25
N ALA A 167 13.05 -4.51 -0.27
CA ALA A 167 14.41 -4.96 0.04
C ALA A 167 14.46 -6.43 0.51
N SER A 168 13.42 -6.91 1.22
CA SER A 168 13.35 -8.30 1.67
C SER A 168 13.22 -9.32 0.53
N LEU A 169 12.83 -8.89 -0.67
CA LEU A 169 12.74 -9.76 -1.85
C LEU A 169 14.10 -9.99 -2.53
N ALA A 170 15.11 -9.20 -2.18
CA ALA A 170 16.47 -9.31 -2.73
C ALA A 170 17.39 -10.17 -1.87
N MET A 171 16.91 -10.67 -0.73
CA MET A 171 17.66 -11.51 0.21
C MET A 171 17.29 -12.99 0.05
#